data_5b64ac693dc160447a0f876f578cfd53
#
_entry.id   5b64ac693dc160447a0f876f578cfd53
#
_cell.length_a   1.000
_cell.length_b   1.000
_cell.length_c   1.000
_cell.angle_alpha   90.00
_cell.angle_beta   90.00
_cell.angle_gamma   90.00
#
_symmetry.space_group_name_H-M   'P 1'
#
loop_
_entity.id
_entity.type
_entity.pdbx_description
1 polymer ?
#
loop_
_entity_poly.entity_id
_entity_poly.type
_entity_poly.pdbx_seq_one_letter_code
_entity_poly.pdbx_strand_id
1 'polypeptide(L)'
;MADVPVWRDLKAVEEETLHCDGKPRARFKMLLSGDRTSTDSLTCGVAYVGPESPLPMHRHAHAEVYFGLEGTARVTAAGKDFMISDGVTLFIPGNVEHAVHADGPATFFFAFAADSYSDVQYHYLDDE
;
A
#
# COMPACT_ATOMS: atom_id res chain seq x y z
N MET A 1 10.05 -7.57 -20.31
CA MET A 1 8.64 -7.96 -20.35
C MET A 1 8.46 -9.34 -19.79
N ALA A 2 7.49 -9.48 -18.92
CA ALA A 2 7.21 -10.77 -18.29
C ALA A 2 6.38 -11.62 -19.24
N ASP A 3 6.74 -12.88 -19.40
CA ASP A 3 6.02 -13.77 -20.31
C ASP A 3 5.74 -15.15 -19.68
N VAL A 4 6.01 -15.32 -18.40
CA VAL A 4 5.68 -16.56 -17.68
C VAL A 4 5.00 -16.21 -16.38
N PRO A 5 4.11 -17.08 -15.88
CA PRO A 5 3.46 -16.81 -14.59
C PRO A 5 4.46 -16.79 -13.44
N VAL A 6 4.18 -15.97 -12.43
CA VAL A 6 5.00 -15.87 -11.23
C VAL A 6 4.13 -16.20 -10.03
N TRP A 7 4.58 -17.15 -9.21
CA TRP A 7 3.85 -17.63 -8.04
C TRP A 7 4.59 -17.18 -6.79
N ARG A 8 3.87 -16.60 -5.83
CA ARG A 8 4.48 -16.13 -4.59
C ARG A 8 3.63 -16.57 -3.40
N ASP A 9 4.29 -16.84 -2.28
CA ASP A 9 3.62 -17.16 -1.03
C ASP A 9 3.93 -16.04 -0.05
N LEU A 10 2.92 -15.37 0.46
CA LEU A 10 3.08 -14.25 1.38
C LEU A 10 3.98 -14.62 2.57
N LYS A 11 3.87 -15.85 3.06
CA LYS A 11 4.65 -16.29 4.22
C LYS A 11 6.15 -16.32 3.95
N ALA A 12 6.55 -16.42 2.68
CA ALA A 12 7.96 -16.47 2.32
C ALA A 12 8.51 -15.11 1.93
N VAL A 13 7.69 -14.06 1.97
CA VAL A 13 8.12 -12.73 1.57
C VAL A 13 8.58 -11.96 2.81
N GLU A 14 9.71 -11.27 2.66
CA GLU A 14 10.27 -10.47 3.75
C GLU A 14 9.42 -9.25 4.02
N GLU A 15 9.26 -8.92 5.31
CA GLU A 15 8.54 -7.71 5.69
C GLU A 15 9.47 -6.52 5.66
N GLU A 16 8.98 -5.40 5.19
CA GLU A 16 9.72 -4.15 5.12
C GLU A 16 8.96 -3.07 5.88
N THR A 17 9.67 -2.05 6.32
CA THR A 17 9.06 -0.93 7.03
C THR A 17 9.21 0.33 6.20
N LEU A 18 8.10 1.04 6.01
CA LEU A 18 8.12 2.32 5.35
C LEU A 18 8.62 3.36 6.34
N HIS A 19 9.55 4.19 5.93
CA HIS A 19 10.07 5.27 6.78
C HIS A 19 9.67 6.62 6.19
N CYS A 20 9.28 7.53 7.08
CA CYS A 20 8.91 8.88 6.70
C CYS A 20 9.46 9.81 7.77
N ASP A 21 10.26 10.80 7.37
CA ASP A 21 10.91 11.74 8.28
C ASP A 21 11.77 10.99 9.33
N GLY A 22 12.41 9.92 8.92
CA GLY A 22 13.25 9.12 9.81
C GLY A 22 12.49 8.26 10.81
N LYS A 23 11.16 8.22 10.71
CA LYS A 23 10.34 7.44 11.64
C LYS A 23 9.73 6.23 10.92
N PRO A 24 9.67 5.08 11.60
CA PRO A 24 9.02 3.92 11.01
C PRO A 24 7.51 4.12 10.96
N ARG A 25 6.92 3.68 9.88
CA ARG A 25 5.48 3.82 9.66
C ARG A 25 4.91 2.44 9.32
N ALA A 26 3.97 2.37 8.41
CA ALA A 26 3.35 1.11 8.00
C ALA A 26 4.40 0.10 7.56
N ARG A 27 4.13 -1.17 7.79
CA ARG A 27 4.97 -2.27 7.31
C ARG A 27 4.28 -2.91 6.12
N PHE A 28 5.04 -3.57 5.29
CA PHE A 28 4.46 -4.19 4.11
C PHE A 28 5.31 -5.35 3.62
N LYS A 29 4.67 -6.24 2.85
CA LYS A 29 5.35 -7.31 2.14
C LYS A 29 5.03 -7.15 0.66
N MET A 30 6.06 -6.94 -0.16
CA MET A 30 5.89 -6.74 -1.59
C MET A 30 5.83 -8.08 -2.28
N LEU A 31 4.68 -8.40 -2.86
CA LEU A 31 4.49 -9.69 -3.53
C LEU A 31 5.01 -9.65 -4.96
N LEU A 32 4.58 -8.67 -5.75
CA LEU A 32 4.99 -8.57 -7.15
C LEU A 32 5.46 -7.16 -7.43
N SER A 33 6.65 -7.04 -7.98
CA SER A 33 7.22 -5.77 -8.39
C SER A 33 8.30 -6.06 -9.43
N GLY A 34 8.28 -5.38 -10.54
CA GLY A 34 9.17 -5.67 -11.67
C GLY A 34 10.65 -5.53 -11.35
N ASP A 35 10.99 -4.79 -10.28
CA ASP A 35 12.38 -4.68 -9.84
C ASP A 35 12.79 -5.80 -8.89
N ARG A 36 11.89 -6.71 -8.51
CA ARG A 36 12.16 -7.80 -7.59
C ARG A 36 11.70 -9.15 -8.11
N THR A 37 10.72 -9.17 -8.99
CA THR A 37 10.18 -10.39 -9.58
C THR A 37 10.10 -10.20 -11.09
N SER A 38 9.96 -11.28 -11.84
CA SER A 38 9.88 -11.18 -13.29
C SER A 38 8.45 -10.88 -13.69
N THR A 39 8.00 -9.65 -13.38
CA THR A 39 6.63 -9.21 -13.61
C THR A 39 6.62 -7.79 -14.17
N ASP A 40 5.49 -7.38 -14.72
CA ASP A 40 5.29 -6.02 -15.19
C ASP A 40 3.82 -5.64 -15.04
N SER A 41 3.51 -4.38 -15.29
CA SER A 41 2.15 -3.82 -15.37
C SER A 41 1.44 -3.71 -14.03
N LEU A 42 1.67 -4.60 -13.09
CA LEU A 42 1.02 -4.58 -11.79
C LEU A 42 2.05 -4.78 -10.70
N THR A 43 1.96 -3.96 -9.67
CA THR A 43 2.79 -4.07 -8.47
C THR A 43 1.84 -4.26 -7.30
N CYS A 44 2.05 -5.27 -6.48
CA CYS A 44 1.12 -5.53 -5.40
C CYS A 44 1.80 -6.12 -4.17
N GLY A 45 1.12 -6.02 -3.05
CA GLY A 45 1.61 -6.55 -1.79
C GLY A 45 0.54 -6.46 -0.72
N VAL A 46 0.98 -6.64 0.53
CA VAL A 46 0.10 -6.60 1.69
C VAL A 46 0.69 -5.61 2.67
N ALA A 47 -0.15 -4.74 3.20
CA ALA A 47 0.25 -3.72 4.16
C ALA A 47 -0.30 -4.04 5.54
N TYR A 48 0.49 -3.68 6.56
CA TYR A 48 0.15 -3.90 7.96
C TYR A 48 0.22 -2.56 8.67
N VAL A 49 -0.92 -2.11 9.20
CA VAL A 49 -1.00 -0.83 9.89
C VAL A 49 -1.55 -1.02 11.31
N GLY A 50 -1.34 -0.06 12.15
CA GLY A 50 -1.84 -0.08 13.52
C GLY A 50 -1.73 1.32 14.12
N PRO A 51 -2.08 1.46 15.41
CA PRO A 51 -2.09 2.78 16.03
C PRO A 51 -0.76 3.51 15.96
N GLU A 52 0.35 2.76 16.01
CA GLU A 52 1.67 3.35 16.01
C GLU A 52 2.38 3.22 14.68
N SER A 53 1.70 2.68 13.67
CA SER A 53 2.31 2.50 12.37
C SER A 53 1.32 2.89 11.27
N PRO A 54 0.96 4.17 11.20
CA PRO A 54 0.07 4.66 10.15
C PRO A 54 0.81 4.85 8.84
N LEU A 55 0.05 5.06 7.78
CA LEU A 55 0.58 5.52 6.52
C LEU A 55 0.26 7.01 6.42
N PRO A 56 1.26 7.89 6.49
CA PRO A 56 1.02 9.33 6.50
C PRO A 56 0.41 9.83 5.19
N MET A 57 -0.20 10.99 5.23
CA MET A 57 -0.82 11.60 4.06
C MET A 57 0.20 11.78 2.95
N HIS A 58 -0.12 11.28 1.77
CA HIS A 58 0.77 11.32 0.62
C HIS A 58 -0.03 11.18 -0.67
N ARG A 59 0.64 11.35 -1.79
CA ARG A 59 0.07 11.04 -3.10
C ARG A 59 1.15 10.44 -3.99
N HIS A 60 0.74 9.76 -5.03
CA HIS A 60 1.62 9.23 -6.05
C HIS A 60 0.87 9.17 -7.39
N ALA A 61 1.63 9.18 -8.48
CA ALA A 61 1.04 9.28 -9.81
C ALA A 61 0.20 8.07 -10.21
N HIS A 62 0.56 6.90 -9.72
CA HIS A 62 -0.12 5.66 -10.12
C HIS A 62 -1.39 5.45 -9.29
N ALA A 63 -2.45 5.01 -9.95
CA ALA A 63 -3.66 4.62 -9.24
C ALA A 63 -3.40 3.37 -8.39
N GLU A 64 -4.20 3.20 -7.35
CA GLU A 64 -4.01 2.12 -6.41
C GLU A 64 -5.34 1.57 -5.97
N VAL A 65 -5.38 0.29 -5.62
CA VAL A 65 -6.56 -0.30 -5.03
C VAL A 65 -6.14 -0.94 -3.70
N TYR A 66 -7.01 -0.82 -2.71
CA TYR A 66 -6.89 -1.52 -1.43
C TYR A 66 -8.00 -2.55 -1.31
N PHE A 67 -7.71 -3.67 -0.69
CA PHE A 67 -8.71 -4.68 -0.39
C PHE A 67 -8.44 -5.21 1.02
N GLY A 68 -9.42 -5.04 1.91
CA GLY A 68 -9.25 -5.40 3.32
C GLY A 68 -9.17 -6.89 3.55
N LEU A 69 -8.26 -7.31 4.42
CA LEU A 69 -8.05 -8.71 4.78
C LEU A 69 -8.38 -8.98 6.24
N GLU A 70 -7.88 -8.14 7.17
CA GLU A 70 -8.10 -8.32 8.59
C GLU A 70 -8.17 -6.98 9.28
N GLY A 71 -8.95 -6.90 10.35
CA GLY A 71 -9.09 -5.66 11.11
C GLY A 71 -9.81 -4.60 10.33
N THR A 72 -9.76 -3.37 10.82
CA THR A 72 -10.39 -2.23 10.16
C THR A 72 -9.43 -1.06 10.14
N ALA A 73 -9.23 -0.49 8.96
CA ALA A 73 -8.42 0.71 8.80
C ALA A 73 -9.29 1.84 8.27
N ARG A 74 -8.97 3.07 8.64
CA ARG A 74 -9.64 4.25 8.12
C ARG A 74 -8.74 4.91 7.10
N VAL A 75 -9.21 5.02 5.87
CA VAL A 75 -8.47 5.68 4.81
C VAL A 75 -9.11 7.04 4.59
N THR A 76 -8.31 8.09 4.78
CA THR A 76 -8.76 9.45 4.45
C THR A 76 -8.24 9.75 3.06
N ALA A 77 -9.13 9.98 2.12
CA ALA A 77 -8.76 10.23 0.74
C ALA A 77 -9.71 11.26 0.14
N ALA A 78 -9.15 12.22 -0.57
CA ALA A 78 -9.92 13.28 -1.19
C ALA A 78 -10.84 13.97 -0.20
N GLY A 79 -10.38 14.14 1.04
CA GLY A 79 -11.16 14.84 2.08
C GLY A 79 -12.26 14.02 2.71
N LYS A 80 -12.33 12.72 2.45
CA LYS A 80 -13.37 11.84 3.00
C LYS A 80 -12.74 10.64 3.67
N ASP A 81 -13.45 10.04 4.63
CA ASP A 81 -13.00 8.84 5.31
C ASP A 81 -13.73 7.62 4.78
N PHE A 82 -12.96 6.56 4.53
CA PHE A 82 -13.49 5.29 4.06
C PHE A 82 -12.97 4.21 4.98
N MET A 83 -13.86 3.35 5.49
CA MET A 83 -13.46 2.26 6.37
C MET A 83 -13.18 1.03 5.53
N ILE A 84 -11.99 0.45 5.69
CA ILE A 84 -11.57 -0.74 4.96
C ILE A 84 -11.52 -1.89 5.96
N SER A 85 -12.40 -2.85 5.81
CA SER A 85 -12.43 -4.04 6.63
C SER A 85 -12.46 -5.26 5.71
N ASP A 86 -12.53 -6.46 6.27
CA ASP A 86 -12.49 -7.68 5.51
C ASP A 86 -13.46 -7.64 4.34
N GLY A 87 -12.95 -7.81 3.13
CA GLY A 87 -13.77 -7.86 1.91
C GLY A 87 -14.13 -6.51 1.29
N VAL A 88 -13.67 -5.41 1.87
CA VAL A 88 -13.99 -4.07 1.34
C VAL A 88 -12.86 -3.60 0.43
N THR A 89 -13.22 -3.03 -0.73
CA THR A 89 -12.23 -2.50 -1.65
C THR A 89 -12.40 -0.99 -1.82
N LEU A 90 -11.29 -0.30 -2.03
CA LEU A 90 -11.27 1.13 -2.29
C LEU A 90 -10.33 1.39 -3.46
N PHE A 91 -10.80 2.12 -4.45
CA PHE A 91 -9.97 2.57 -5.56
C PHE A 91 -9.51 3.99 -5.30
N ILE A 92 -8.22 4.24 -5.40
CA ILE A 92 -7.64 5.57 -5.19
C ILE A 92 -7.04 6.02 -6.51
N PRO A 93 -7.63 7.05 -7.14
CA PRO A 93 -7.08 7.55 -8.41
C PRO A 93 -5.67 8.09 -8.25
N GLY A 94 -4.94 8.15 -9.34
CA GLY A 94 -3.60 8.73 -9.32
C GLY A 94 -3.62 10.15 -8.80
N ASN A 95 -2.61 10.50 -8.01
CA ASN A 95 -2.39 11.82 -7.44
C ASN A 95 -3.43 12.29 -6.40
N VAL A 96 -4.32 11.41 -5.98
CA VAL A 96 -5.25 11.75 -4.90
C VAL A 96 -4.55 11.54 -3.56
N GLU A 97 -4.59 12.56 -2.72
CA GLU A 97 -3.96 12.51 -1.39
C GLU A 97 -4.69 11.53 -0.50
N HIS A 98 -3.97 10.69 0.20
CA HIS A 98 -4.58 9.71 1.09
C HIS A 98 -3.65 9.33 2.24
N ALA A 99 -4.27 8.90 3.34
CA ALA A 99 -3.58 8.44 4.54
C ALA A 99 -4.34 7.27 5.12
N VAL A 100 -3.67 6.42 5.88
CA VAL A 100 -4.30 5.25 6.50
C VAL A 100 -3.99 5.24 7.98
N HIS A 101 -5.03 5.11 8.80
CA HIS A 101 -4.92 5.00 10.25
C HIS A 101 -5.73 3.80 10.70
N ALA A 102 -5.31 3.19 11.81
CA ALA A 102 -6.07 2.09 12.40
C ALA A 102 -5.95 2.16 13.92
N ASP A 103 -7.04 1.86 14.63
CA ASP A 103 -7.05 1.88 16.08
C ASP A 103 -6.55 0.56 16.66
N GLY A 104 -6.45 -0.46 15.87
CA GLY A 104 -5.85 -1.74 16.20
C GLY A 104 -5.17 -2.31 14.97
N PRO A 105 -4.61 -3.51 15.04
CA PRO A 105 -3.93 -4.07 13.86
C PRO A 105 -4.91 -4.24 12.69
N ALA A 106 -4.49 -3.85 11.50
CA ALA A 106 -5.27 -4.03 10.29
C ALA A 106 -4.35 -4.42 9.15
N THR A 107 -4.86 -5.26 8.26
CA THR A 107 -4.09 -5.79 7.13
C THR A 107 -4.91 -5.62 5.86
N PHE A 108 -4.29 -5.14 4.81
CA PHE A 108 -4.97 -5.01 3.53
C PHE A 108 -4.02 -5.27 2.37
N PHE A 109 -4.58 -5.79 1.29
CA PHE A 109 -3.86 -5.98 0.04
C PHE A 109 -3.89 -4.68 -0.73
N PHE A 110 -2.77 -4.34 -1.38
CA PHE A 110 -2.70 -3.17 -2.24
C PHE A 110 -2.13 -3.54 -3.60
N ALA A 111 -2.55 -2.82 -4.63
CA ALA A 111 -2.01 -2.99 -5.96
C ALA A 111 -1.92 -1.65 -6.66
N PHE A 112 -0.81 -1.43 -7.36
CA PHE A 112 -0.58 -0.24 -8.16
C PHE A 112 -0.56 -0.61 -9.63
N ALA A 113 -0.99 0.32 -10.48
CA ALA A 113 -0.86 0.18 -11.93
C ALA A 113 0.53 0.66 -12.33
N ALA A 114 1.54 -0.08 -11.97
CA ALA A 114 2.94 0.27 -12.21
C ALA A 114 3.74 -0.99 -12.47
N ASP A 115 4.82 -0.87 -13.24
CA ASP A 115 5.69 -2.01 -13.52
C ASP A 115 6.44 -2.44 -12.27
N SER A 116 6.86 -1.52 -11.43
CA SER A 116 7.60 -1.86 -10.23
C SER A 116 7.33 -0.83 -9.13
N TYR A 117 7.58 -1.23 -7.89
CA TYR A 117 7.40 -0.35 -6.74
C TYR A 117 8.38 0.83 -6.81
N SER A 118 9.56 0.63 -7.38
CA SER A 118 10.53 1.72 -7.50
C SER A 118 10.02 2.83 -8.41
N ASP A 119 9.01 2.57 -9.25
CA ASP A 119 8.42 3.62 -10.08
C ASP A 119 7.41 4.46 -9.31
N VAL A 120 6.95 3.99 -8.15
CA VAL A 120 5.91 4.68 -7.39
C VAL A 120 6.60 5.63 -6.42
N GLN A 121 6.50 6.91 -6.68
CA GLN A 121 7.15 7.91 -5.84
C GLN A 121 6.13 8.57 -4.94
N TYR A 122 6.35 8.47 -3.62
CA TYR A 122 5.45 9.03 -2.63
C TYR A 122 5.83 10.49 -2.41
N HIS A 123 4.84 11.35 -2.51
CA HIS A 123 5.00 12.76 -2.22
C HIS A 123 4.25 13.03 -0.91
N TYR A 124 4.99 13.09 0.18
CA TYR A 124 4.40 13.32 1.49
C TYR A 124 4.05 14.79 1.64
N LEU A 125 2.95 15.04 2.34
CA LEU A 125 2.53 16.42 2.57
C LEU A 125 3.15 16.92 3.85
N ASP A 126 3.50 18.21 3.84
CA ASP A 126 3.96 18.84 5.05
C ASP A 126 2.83 18.94 5.96
N ASP A 127 2.95 18.51 7.21
CA ASP A 127 1.86 18.64 7.98
C ASP A 127 2.07 19.56 8.83
N GLU A 128 2.34 20.21 8.78
CA GLU A 128 2.25 21.09 9.50
C GLU A 128 1.56 21.09 10.48
#